data_d690dc98869b728d7548f33019b7240b
#
_entry.id   d690dc98869b728d7548f33019b7240b
#
_cell.length_a   1.000
_cell.length_b   1.000
_cell.length_c   1.000
_cell.angle_alpha   90.00
_cell.angle_beta   90.00
_cell.angle_gamma   90.00
#
_symmetry.space_group_name_H-M   'P 1'
#
loop_
_entity.id
_entity.type
_entity.pdbx_description
1 polymer ?
#
loop_
_entity_poly.entity_id
_entity_poly.type
_entity_poly.pdbx_seq_one_letter_code
_entity_poly.pdbx_strand_id
1 'polypeptide(L)'
;LSALLKKEVLSVEMRKHEHPNITRDKLSMFRIDFAARVRENDGSTQLILIELQKTWLDTETLRFRRYLAAQYNAEENIQKQGENQGYALPMVAVYLLGHRVGDIDKPVVYVGHKALDYDGKEVENGENDPFISSLIHDSIIVQIPLLHGKINNRLDKVLSVFDQSQRTEESQQIINLEENLYKDDPEMMQIIHRLSLATMSAEVRQEMNDEDEFFAVIEARDTQVMKQKKIISEQQDKITEQQGKITEQQGKITEQQDRISEQQDRITEQNAQIKAMAQAMLKNGVSIDIIAQTINKSIEEVKAML
;
A
#
# COMPACT_ATOMS: atom_id res chain seq x y z
N LEU A 1 -6.60 -11.47 25.69
CA LEU A 1 -7.49 -10.56 24.97
C LEU A 1 -8.00 -9.43 25.88
N SER A 2 -8.54 -9.69 27.08
CA SER A 2 -9.08 -8.63 27.95
C SER A 2 -8.06 -7.50 28.22
N ALA A 3 -6.80 -7.83 28.45
CA ALA A 3 -5.75 -6.84 28.69
C ALA A 3 -5.47 -5.97 27.43
N LEU A 4 -5.50 -6.56 26.24
CA LEU A 4 -5.31 -5.85 24.96
C LEU A 4 -6.51 -4.97 24.62
N LEU A 5 -7.72 -5.51 24.74
CA LEU A 5 -8.94 -4.80 24.40
C LEU A 5 -9.34 -3.77 25.45
N LYS A 6 -8.78 -3.83 26.65
CA LYS A 6 -9.20 -3.03 27.83
C LYS A 6 -10.69 -3.20 28.16
N LYS A 7 -11.25 -4.34 27.79
CA LYS A 7 -12.65 -4.73 28.02
C LYS A 7 -12.70 -6.09 28.64
N GLU A 8 -13.77 -6.39 29.40
CA GLU A 8 -13.99 -7.73 29.92
C GLU A 8 -14.42 -8.68 28.79
N VAL A 9 -13.59 -9.66 28.48
CA VAL A 9 -13.91 -10.70 27.50
C VAL A 9 -14.66 -11.83 28.21
N LEU A 10 -15.93 -12.03 27.86
CA LEU A 10 -16.81 -13.01 28.50
C LEU A 10 -16.66 -14.41 27.88
N SER A 11 -16.49 -14.48 26.57
CA SER A 11 -16.26 -15.71 25.84
C SER A 11 -15.48 -15.45 24.56
N VAL A 12 -14.82 -16.49 24.06
CA VAL A 12 -14.07 -16.44 22.80
C VAL A 12 -14.41 -17.70 22.01
N GLU A 13 -14.72 -17.53 20.75
CA GLU A 13 -14.95 -18.60 19.79
C GLU A 13 -13.93 -18.49 18.65
N MET A 14 -13.28 -19.60 18.32
CA MET A 14 -12.42 -19.65 17.13
C MET A 14 -13.31 -19.70 15.89
N ARG A 15 -13.04 -18.85 14.92
CA ARG A 15 -13.70 -18.86 13.62
C ARG A 15 -13.06 -19.88 12.70
N LYS A 16 -13.87 -20.60 11.94
CA LYS A 16 -13.39 -21.52 10.90
C LYS A 16 -13.01 -20.69 9.68
N HIS A 17 -11.79 -20.83 9.24
CA HIS A 17 -11.39 -20.25 7.95
C HIS A 17 -11.62 -21.25 6.83
N GLU A 18 -12.53 -20.92 5.94
CA GLU A 18 -12.59 -21.48 4.60
C GLU A 18 -11.80 -20.58 3.64
N HIS A 19 -10.48 -20.69 3.62
CA HIS A 19 -9.75 -20.36 2.42
C HIS A 19 -9.35 -21.67 1.73
N PRO A 20 -9.62 -21.80 0.41
CA PRO A 20 -9.26 -23.00 -0.32
C PRO A 20 -7.78 -23.26 -0.11
N ASN A 21 -7.49 -24.35 0.55
CA ASN A 21 -6.18 -24.92 0.67
C ASN A 21 -5.57 -24.99 -0.74
N ILE A 22 -4.56 -24.20 -1.00
CA ILE A 22 -3.59 -24.58 -2.00
C ILE A 22 -2.91 -25.80 -1.37
N THR A 23 -3.41 -26.96 -1.73
CA THR A 23 -2.89 -28.25 -1.36
C THR A 23 -1.46 -28.36 -1.85
N ARG A 24 -0.53 -27.98 -1.00
CA ARG A 24 0.80 -28.54 -0.93
C ARG A 24 0.97 -29.04 0.48
N ASP A 25 1.07 -30.37 0.54
CA ASP A 25 1.31 -31.18 1.72
C ASP A 25 1.71 -30.45 3.00
N LYS A 26 0.76 -30.42 3.97
CA LYS A 26 1.00 -30.24 5.41
C LYS A 26 1.44 -28.89 5.98
N LEU A 27 1.26 -27.76 5.32
CA LEU A 27 1.41 -26.45 5.96
C LEU A 27 0.06 -25.97 6.50
N SER A 28 -0.20 -26.20 7.77
CA SER A 28 -1.30 -25.57 8.49
C SER A 28 -0.96 -24.10 8.71
N MET A 29 -1.53 -23.20 7.90
CA MET A 29 -1.42 -21.78 8.14
C MET A 29 -2.27 -21.39 9.34
N PHE A 30 -1.66 -21.10 10.47
CA PHE A 30 -2.34 -20.61 11.67
C PHE A 30 -2.74 -19.14 11.45
N ARG A 31 -3.95 -18.93 10.99
CA ARG A 31 -4.67 -17.67 11.21
C ARG A 31 -5.44 -17.82 12.50
N ILE A 32 -5.29 -16.86 13.37
CA ILE A 32 -5.98 -16.89 14.65
C ILE A 32 -7.03 -15.78 14.62
N ASP A 33 -8.21 -16.09 14.08
CA ASP A 33 -9.33 -15.18 14.12
C ASP A 33 -10.30 -15.68 15.19
N PHE A 34 -10.76 -14.74 15.99
CA PHE A 34 -11.66 -15.01 17.08
C PHE A 34 -12.90 -14.14 16.97
N ALA A 35 -14.04 -14.70 17.33
CA ALA A 35 -15.17 -13.89 17.77
C ALA A 35 -15.15 -13.84 19.30
N ALA A 36 -15.10 -12.66 19.86
CA ALA A 36 -15.13 -12.46 21.29
C ALA A 36 -16.38 -11.70 21.72
N ARG A 37 -17.06 -12.20 22.73
CA ARG A 37 -18.11 -11.47 23.43
C ARG A 37 -17.47 -10.64 24.54
N VAL A 38 -17.60 -9.34 24.41
CA VAL A 38 -17.04 -8.38 25.36
C VAL A 38 -18.13 -7.63 26.11
N ARG A 39 -17.84 -7.19 27.32
CA ARG A 39 -18.70 -6.31 28.09
C ARG A 39 -18.26 -4.86 27.88
N GLU A 40 -19.21 -4.03 27.49
CA GLU A 40 -19.01 -2.59 27.32
C GLU A 40 -19.13 -1.85 28.67
N ASN A 41 -18.69 -0.59 28.71
CA ASN A 41 -18.68 0.22 29.92
C ASN A 41 -20.11 0.50 30.46
N ASP A 42 -21.12 0.48 29.61
CA ASP A 42 -22.54 0.62 29.96
C ASP A 42 -23.18 -0.68 30.46
N GLY A 43 -22.40 -1.76 30.54
CA GLY A 43 -22.84 -3.10 30.94
C GLY A 43 -23.47 -3.92 29.80
N SER A 44 -23.66 -3.37 28.63
CA SER A 44 -24.10 -4.11 27.45
C SER A 44 -23.06 -5.13 27.00
N THR A 45 -23.44 -6.08 26.16
CA THR A 45 -22.50 -7.05 25.58
C THR A 45 -22.50 -6.93 24.07
N GLN A 46 -21.30 -6.91 23.51
CA GLN A 46 -21.07 -6.83 22.09
C GLN A 46 -20.25 -8.02 21.61
N LEU A 47 -20.57 -8.54 20.43
CA LEU A 47 -19.75 -9.53 19.75
C LEU A 47 -18.83 -8.79 18.80
N ILE A 48 -17.55 -9.01 18.93
CA ILE A 48 -16.52 -8.39 18.07
C ILE A 48 -15.67 -9.47 17.40
N LEU A 49 -15.22 -9.18 16.19
CA LEU A 49 -14.26 -9.99 15.48
C LEU A 49 -12.84 -9.49 15.80
N ILE A 50 -11.95 -10.40 16.13
CA ILE A 50 -10.55 -10.11 16.43
C ILE A 50 -9.69 -10.85 15.42
N GLU A 51 -9.00 -10.07 14.59
CA GLU A 51 -8.00 -10.54 13.64
C GLU A 51 -6.61 -10.38 14.25
N LEU A 52 -5.85 -11.46 14.41
CA LEU A 52 -4.49 -11.43 14.95
C LEU A 52 -3.49 -11.62 13.82
N GLN A 53 -2.65 -10.62 13.60
CA GLN A 53 -1.65 -10.59 12.53
C GLN A 53 -0.24 -10.47 13.09
N LYS A 54 0.69 -11.29 12.55
CA LYS A 54 2.12 -11.20 12.85
C LYS A 54 2.87 -10.85 11.57
N THR A 55 3.83 -9.93 11.64
CA THR A 55 4.72 -9.61 10.51
C THR A 55 6.11 -9.21 11.00
N TRP A 56 7.11 -9.49 10.17
CA TRP A 56 8.50 -9.11 10.39
C TRP A 56 8.97 -7.98 9.46
N LEU A 57 8.22 -7.69 8.39
CA LEU A 57 8.58 -6.69 7.38
C LEU A 57 7.62 -5.50 7.45
N ASP A 58 8.17 -4.30 7.30
CA ASP A 58 7.44 -3.03 7.33
C ASP A 58 6.60 -2.74 6.07
N THR A 59 6.76 -3.56 5.03
CA THR A 59 6.10 -3.36 3.72
C THR A 59 4.78 -4.11 3.56
N GLU A 60 4.34 -4.87 4.56
CA GLU A 60 3.24 -5.83 4.46
C GLU A 60 1.81 -5.27 4.66
N THR A 61 1.64 -3.96 4.59
CA THR A 61 0.31 -3.33 4.75
C THR A 61 -0.74 -3.85 3.76
N LEU A 62 -0.34 -4.26 2.53
CA LEU A 62 -1.28 -4.84 1.56
C LEU A 62 -1.79 -6.22 1.97
N ARG A 63 -0.96 -7.02 2.62
CA ARG A 63 -1.34 -8.32 3.15
C ARG A 63 -2.43 -8.14 4.21
N PHE A 64 -2.22 -7.26 5.19
CA PHE A 64 -3.21 -6.95 6.22
C PHE A 64 -4.54 -6.47 5.61
N ARG A 65 -4.49 -5.58 4.62
CA ARG A 65 -5.69 -5.10 3.94
C ARG A 65 -6.45 -6.20 3.22
N ARG A 66 -5.76 -7.18 2.63
CA ARG A 66 -6.41 -8.34 1.99
C ARG A 66 -7.13 -9.22 3.02
N TYR A 67 -6.53 -9.44 4.18
CA TYR A 67 -7.16 -10.20 5.25
C TYR A 67 -8.37 -9.49 5.82
N LEU A 68 -8.26 -8.21 6.11
CA LEU A 68 -9.38 -7.39 6.54
C LEU A 68 -10.51 -7.40 5.51
N ALA A 69 -10.19 -7.26 4.22
CA ALA A 69 -11.20 -7.33 3.15
C ALA A 69 -11.91 -8.68 3.10
N ALA A 70 -11.21 -9.78 3.35
CA ALA A 70 -11.82 -11.11 3.44
C ALA A 70 -12.81 -11.18 4.61
N GLN A 71 -12.46 -10.62 5.78
CA GLN A 71 -13.33 -10.57 6.94
C GLN A 71 -14.55 -9.66 6.73
N TYR A 72 -14.36 -8.49 6.08
CA TYR A 72 -15.47 -7.60 5.72
C TYR A 72 -16.48 -8.26 4.77
N ASN A 73 -16.03 -9.15 3.89
CA ASN A 73 -16.88 -9.84 2.92
C ASN A 73 -17.48 -11.17 3.45
N ALA A 74 -17.07 -11.63 4.61
CA ALA A 74 -17.51 -12.91 5.14
C ALA A 74 -18.97 -12.83 5.65
N GLU A 75 -19.86 -13.59 5.04
CA GLU A 75 -21.29 -13.63 5.43
C GLU A 75 -21.51 -14.08 6.88
N GLU A 76 -20.62 -14.90 7.42
CA GLU A 76 -20.65 -15.37 8.81
C GLU A 76 -20.36 -14.24 9.83
N ASN A 77 -19.78 -13.13 9.39
CA ASN A 77 -19.51 -11.95 10.21
C ASN A 77 -20.68 -10.94 10.20
N ILE A 78 -21.83 -11.32 9.65
CA ILE A 78 -23.05 -10.52 9.69
C ILE A 78 -23.93 -11.03 10.83
N GLN A 79 -24.24 -10.16 11.79
CA GLN A 79 -25.17 -10.48 12.84
C GLN A 79 -26.59 -10.28 12.33
N LYS A 80 -27.34 -11.39 12.22
CA LYS A 80 -28.77 -11.35 11.83
C LYS A 80 -29.59 -10.84 12.99
N GLN A 81 -30.32 -9.76 12.77
CA GLN A 81 -31.31 -9.24 13.71
C GLN A 81 -32.73 -9.58 13.20
N GLY A 82 -33.30 -10.71 13.62
CA GLY A 82 -34.61 -11.14 13.19
C GLY A 82 -34.69 -11.46 11.70
N GLU A 83 -35.81 -11.06 11.03
CA GLU A 83 -36.00 -11.22 9.58
C GLU A 83 -35.34 -10.14 8.72
N ASN A 84 -34.77 -9.09 9.34
CA ASN A 84 -34.16 -7.99 8.64
C ASN A 84 -32.64 -8.24 8.39
N GLN A 85 -32.10 -7.56 7.37
CA GLN A 85 -30.67 -7.54 7.10
C GLN A 85 -29.92 -7.10 8.34
N GLY A 86 -29.00 -7.95 8.81
CA GLY A 86 -28.14 -7.62 9.94
C GLY A 86 -27.00 -6.69 9.53
N TYR A 87 -26.37 -6.11 10.53
CA TYR A 87 -25.12 -5.35 10.33
C TYR A 87 -23.92 -6.29 10.49
N ALA A 88 -22.80 -5.94 9.86
CA ALA A 88 -21.55 -6.63 10.09
C ALA A 88 -21.09 -6.45 11.56
N LEU A 89 -20.41 -7.47 12.08
CA LEU A 89 -19.84 -7.39 13.42
C LEU A 89 -18.76 -6.29 13.47
N PRO A 90 -18.70 -5.49 14.53
CA PRO A 90 -17.58 -4.63 14.79
C PRO A 90 -16.27 -5.43 14.82
N MET A 91 -15.20 -4.88 14.27
CA MET A 91 -13.92 -5.56 14.13
C MET A 91 -12.81 -4.81 14.83
N VAL A 92 -11.92 -5.57 15.47
CA VAL A 92 -10.68 -5.05 16.03
C VAL A 92 -9.51 -5.85 15.46
N ALA A 93 -8.60 -5.17 14.79
CA ALA A 93 -7.40 -5.79 14.25
C ALA A 93 -6.23 -5.65 15.26
N VAL A 94 -5.60 -6.77 15.61
CA VAL A 94 -4.42 -6.79 16.48
C VAL A 94 -3.19 -7.15 15.68
N TYR A 95 -2.23 -6.23 15.61
CA TYR A 95 -0.99 -6.39 14.87
C TYR A 95 0.18 -6.62 15.84
N LEU A 96 0.85 -7.77 15.73
CA LEU A 96 2.09 -8.07 16.42
C LEU A 96 3.26 -7.85 15.47
N LEU A 97 3.90 -6.69 15.57
CA LEU A 97 4.94 -6.27 14.63
C LEU A 97 6.33 -6.62 15.14
N GLY A 98 7.09 -7.36 14.36
CA GLY A 98 8.52 -7.63 14.59
C GLY A 98 9.43 -6.44 14.25
N HIS A 99 8.88 -5.30 13.85
CA HIS A 99 9.58 -4.08 13.47
C HIS A 99 8.92 -2.84 14.11
N ARG A 100 9.59 -1.69 14.02
CA ARG A 100 9.07 -0.40 14.50
C ARG A 100 8.26 0.28 13.41
N VAL A 101 7.24 1.03 13.81
CA VAL A 101 6.40 1.83 12.92
C VAL A 101 6.88 3.28 12.95
N GLY A 102 7.60 3.69 11.91
CA GLY A 102 8.15 5.04 11.79
C GLY A 102 8.88 5.49 13.04
N ASP A 103 8.61 6.71 13.50
CA ASP A 103 9.22 7.31 14.69
C ASP A 103 8.38 7.12 15.97
N ILE A 104 7.40 6.20 15.95
CA ILE A 104 6.56 5.94 17.12
C ILE A 104 7.36 5.15 18.17
N ASP A 105 7.52 5.74 19.37
CA ASP A 105 8.32 5.20 20.48
C ASP A 105 7.48 4.41 21.51
N LYS A 106 6.20 4.16 21.25
CA LYS A 106 5.28 3.46 22.15
C LYS A 106 5.18 1.98 21.79
N PRO A 107 5.36 1.07 22.74
CA PRO A 107 5.28 -0.38 22.46
C PRO A 107 3.87 -0.81 22.04
N VAL A 108 2.84 -0.13 22.50
CA VAL A 108 1.45 -0.41 22.12
C VAL A 108 0.75 0.87 21.70
N VAL A 109 0.14 0.84 20.52
CA VAL A 109 -0.62 1.96 19.95
C VAL A 109 -2.05 1.50 19.67
N TYR A 110 -3.02 2.25 20.16
CA TYR A 110 -4.44 2.06 19.86
C TYR A 110 -4.84 3.06 18.78
N VAL A 111 -5.41 2.55 17.71
CA VAL A 111 -5.96 3.35 16.61
C VAL A 111 -7.46 3.13 16.63
N GLY A 112 -8.20 4.17 16.94
CA GLY A 112 -9.66 4.20 16.96
C GLY A 112 -10.20 5.21 15.97
N HIS A 113 -11.50 5.22 15.81
CA HIS A 113 -12.22 6.15 14.96
C HIS A 113 -13.18 7.02 15.79
N LYS A 114 -13.64 8.11 15.19
CA LYS A 114 -14.62 9.01 15.75
C LYS A 114 -15.64 9.39 14.70
N ALA A 115 -16.92 9.43 15.08
CA ALA A 115 -17.94 10.01 14.25
C ALA A 115 -17.97 11.52 14.50
N LEU A 116 -17.82 12.33 13.46
CA LEU A 116 -17.81 13.78 13.52
C LEU A 116 -18.96 14.34 12.67
N ASP A 117 -19.56 15.46 13.13
CA ASP A 117 -20.47 16.24 12.31
C ASP A 117 -19.70 17.06 11.23
N TYR A 118 -20.42 17.82 10.42
CA TYR A 118 -19.82 18.64 9.36
C TYR A 118 -18.96 19.81 9.89
N ASP A 119 -19.11 20.18 11.17
CA ASP A 119 -18.29 21.20 11.87
C ASP A 119 -17.05 20.58 12.54
N GLY A 120 -16.88 19.25 12.46
CA GLY A 120 -15.77 18.52 13.08
C GLY A 120 -15.96 18.24 14.57
N LYS A 121 -17.18 18.36 15.10
CA LYS A 121 -17.51 18.02 16.48
C LYS A 121 -17.92 16.56 16.60
N GLU A 122 -17.55 15.91 17.70
CA GLU A 122 -17.95 14.52 17.96
C GLU A 122 -19.47 14.38 18.06
N VAL A 123 -20.00 13.39 17.33
CA VAL A 123 -21.40 13.01 17.40
C VAL A 123 -21.58 12.05 18.57
N GLU A 124 -22.43 12.41 19.52
CA GLU A 124 -22.69 11.58 20.69
C GLU A 124 -23.22 10.22 20.26
N ASN A 125 -22.60 9.14 20.77
CA ASN A 125 -22.90 7.75 20.43
C ASN A 125 -22.74 7.37 18.93
N GLY A 126 -22.19 8.25 18.11
CA GLY A 126 -22.03 7.98 16.67
C GLY A 126 -21.14 6.77 16.38
N GLU A 127 -20.07 6.57 17.15
CA GLU A 127 -19.16 5.43 17.01
C GLU A 127 -19.79 4.08 17.40
N ASN A 128 -20.85 4.08 18.23
CA ASN A 128 -21.58 2.90 18.66
C ASN A 128 -22.74 2.53 17.73
N ASP A 129 -23.04 3.36 16.73
CA ASP A 129 -24.08 3.04 15.76
C ASP A 129 -23.66 1.80 14.92
N PRO A 130 -24.55 0.80 14.79
CA PRO A 130 -24.21 -0.45 14.08
C PRO A 130 -23.79 -0.26 12.63
N PHE A 131 -24.35 0.73 11.92
CA PHE A 131 -23.95 1.03 10.56
C PHE A 131 -22.55 1.62 10.51
N ILE A 132 -22.27 2.64 11.35
CA ILE A 132 -20.96 3.31 11.42
C ILE A 132 -19.88 2.30 11.84
N SER A 133 -20.13 1.53 12.89
CA SER A 133 -19.19 0.53 13.40
C SER A 133 -18.91 -0.61 12.42
N SER A 134 -19.83 -0.88 11.47
CA SER A 134 -19.65 -1.88 10.42
C SER A 134 -18.74 -1.41 9.27
N LEU A 135 -18.53 -0.10 9.11
CA LEU A 135 -17.77 0.47 8.00
C LEU A 135 -16.25 0.47 8.24
N ILE A 136 -15.84 0.40 9.50
CA ILE A 136 -14.46 0.61 9.94
C ILE A 136 -14.10 -0.38 11.04
N HIS A 137 -12.81 -0.44 11.36
CA HIS A 137 -12.31 -1.25 12.47
C HIS A 137 -11.30 -0.46 13.30
N ASP A 138 -11.26 -0.79 14.57
CA ASP A 138 -10.19 -0.34 15.44
C ASP A 138 -8.95 -1.22 15.29
N SER A 139 -7.80 -0.69 15.62
CA SER A 139 -6.55 -1.43 15.55
C SER A 139 -5.74 -1.31 16.82
N ILE A 140 -5.11 -2.40 17.21
CA ILE A 140 -4.13 -2.45 18.30
C ILE A 140 -2.80 -2.87 17.70
N ILE A 141 -1.82 -1.99 17.75
CA ILE A 141 -0.49 -2.22 17.18
C ILE A 141 0.47 -2.47 18.32
N VAL A 142 1.08 -3.64 18.37
CA VAL A 142 2.11 -4.02 19.33
C VAL A 142 3.46 -4.05 18.60
N GLN A 143 4.37 -3.16 18.99
CA GLN A 143 5.74 -3.11 18.47
C GLN A 143 6.65 -3.95 19.35
N ILE A 144 6.87 -5.23 19.01
CA ILE A 144 7.67 -6.18 19.78
C ILE A 144 9.07 -5.63 20.11
N PRO A 145 9.80 -4.96 19.17
CA PRO A 145 11.13 -4.42 19.48
C PRO A 145 11.15 -3.32 20.54
N LEU A 146 9.99 -2.77 20.93
CA LEU A 146 9.88 -1.77 22.00
C LEU A 146 9.42 -2.35 23.35
N LEU A 147 9.19 -3.66 23.42
CA LEU A 147 8.97 -4.37 24.69
C LEU A 147 10.33 -4.54 25.39
N HIS A 148 10.48 -4.02 26.59
CA HIS A 148 11.79 -3.96 27.28
C HIS A 148 11.76 -4.58 28.69
N GLY A 149 10.99 -5.63 28.89
CA GLY A 149 10.96 -6.38 30.16
C GLY A 149 10.37 -5.63 31.35
N LYS A 150 9.87 -4.40 31.16
CA LYS A 150 9.23 -3.63 32.25
C LYS A 150 7.77 -4.03 32.36
N ILE A 151 7.42 -4.61 33.50
CA ILE A 151 6.05 -5.02 33.82
C ILE A 151 5.47 -4.04 34.81
N ASN A 152 4.68 -3.05 34.31
CA ASN A 152 4.04 -2.05 35.14
C ASN A 152 2.53 -2.32 35.32
N ASN A 153 1.94 -3.12 34.45
CA ASN A 153 0.51 -3.40 34.42
C ASN A 153 0.22 -4.79 33.83
N ARG A 154 -1.05 -5.17 33.81
CA ARG A 154 -1.50 -6.47 33.28
C ARG A 154 -1.14 -6.65 31.80
N LEU A 155 -1.24 -5.60 30.98
CA LEU A 155 -0.91 -5.66 29.58
C LEU A 155 0.58 -5.94 29.35
N ASP A 156 1.46 -5.22 30.06
CA ASP A 156 2.90 -5.45 29.98
C ASP A 156 3.24 -6.90 30.38
N LYS A 157 2.55 -7.42 31.40
CA LYS A 157 2.73 -8.81 31.87
C LYS A 157 2.31 -9.82 30.78
N VAL A 158 1.20 -9.59 30.10
CA VAL A 158 0.75 -10.45 29.00
C VAL A 158 1.69 -10.35 27.79
N LEU A 159 2.18 -9.16 27.48
CA LEU A 159 3.07 -8.94 26.33
C LEU A 159 4.51 -9.39 26.57
N SER A 160 4.93 -9.61 27.83
CA SER A 160 6.29 -10.03 28.16
C SER A 160 6.70 -11.37 27.52
N VAL A 161 5.73 -12.24 27.20
CA VAL A 161 5.99 -13.50 26.48
C VAL A 161 6.43 -13.30 25.03
N PHE A 162 6.28 -12.08 24.49
CA PHE A 162 6.75 -11.69 23.16
C PHE A 162 8.04 -10.86 23.20
N ASP A 163 8.53 -10.51 24.39
CA ASP A 163 9.70 -9.65 24.57
C ASP A 163 10.98 -10.33 24.13
N GLN A 164 11.50 -9.91 22.99
CA GLN A 164 12.69 -10.48 22.38
C GLN A 164 14.00 -10.04 23.08
N SER A 165 13.95 -9.08 23.99
CA SER A 165 15.12 -8.69 24.78
C SER A 165 15.53 -9.77 25.80
N GLN A 166 14.61 -10.69 26.08
CA GLN A 166 14.81 -11.80 27.03
C GLN A 166 15.21 -13.12 26.34
N ARG A 167 15.64 -13.07 25.08
CA ARG A 167 16.17 -14.26 24.36
C ARG A 167 17.41 -14.80 25.01
N THR A 168 17.56 -16.11 24.97
CA THR A 168 18.80 -16.76 25.38
C THR A 168 19.88 -16.64 24.32
N GLU A 169 21.16 -16.53 24.72
CA GLU A 169 22.30 -16.51 23.80
C GLU A 169 22.42 -17.83 23.00
N GLU A 170 22.00 -18.95 23.59
CA GLU A 170 22.11 -20.28 22.99
C GLU A 170 21.03 -20.56 21.93
N SER A 171 19.88 -19.91 22.01
CA SER A 171 18.78 -20.11 21.07
C SER A 171 17.95 -18.85 20.88
N GLN A 172 17.87 -18.37 19.65
CA GLN A 172 17.00 -17.23 19.30
C GLN A 172 15.50 -17.52 19.46
N GLN A 173 15.13 -18.76 19.68
CA GLN A 173 13.75 -19.22 19.83
C GLN A 173 13.29 -19.34 21.29
N ILE A 174 14.22 -19.22 22.24
CA ILE A 174 13.92 -19.39 23.67
C ILE A 174 13.98 -18.03 24.37
N ILE A 175 12.92 -17.71 25.09
CA ILE A 175 12.81 -16.51 25.94
C ILE A 175 12.91 -16.95 27.38
N ASN A 176 13.81 -16.33 28.17
CA ASN A 176 13.91 -16.54 29.60
C ASN A 176 12.90 -15.65 30.32
N LEU A 177 11.92 -16.25 30.96
CA LEU A 177 10.97 -15.56 31.81
C LEU A 177 11.26 -15.82 33.27
N GLU A 178 11.32 -14.77 34.09
CA GLU A 178 11.48 -14.89 35.52
C GLU A 178 10.19 -15.44 36.15
N GLU A 179 10.15 -16.70 36.51
CA GLU A 179 8.98 -17.39 37.05
C GLU A 179 8.35 -16.65 38.25
N ASN A 180 9.17 -16.01 39.08
CA ASN A 180 8.70 -15.24 40.23
C ASN A 180 7.75 -14.11 39.90
N LEU A 181 7.81 -13.55 38.69
CA LEU A 181 6.93 -12.47 38.24
C LEU A 181 5.50 -12.96 37.92
N TYR A 182 5.35 -14.29 37.72
CA TYR A 182 4.10 -14.88 37.22
C TYR A 182 3.44 -15.84 38.20
N LYS A 183 4.16 -16.30 39.28
CA LYS A 183 3.67 -17.32 40.20
C LYS A 183 2.30 -17.02 40.84
N ASP A 184 2.00 -15.77 41.05
CA ASP A 184 0.71 -15.33 41.63
C ASP A 184 -0.39 -15.07 40.55
N ASP A 185 -0.13 -15.51 39.30
CA ASP A 185 -0.98 -15.29 38.13
C ASP A 185 -1.24 -16.61 37.42
N PRO A 186 -2.29 -17.37 37.81
CA PRO A 186 -2.56 -18.69 37.26
C PRO A 186 -2.78 -18.70 35.73
N GLU A 187 -3.35 -17.61 35.17
CA GLU A 187 -3.57 -17.50 33.73
C GLU A 187 -2.25 -17.35 32.98
N MET A 188 -1.35 -16.50 33.47
CA MET A 188 -0.02 -16.35 32.89
C MET A 188 0.80 -17.61 33.02
N MET A 189 0.76 -18.29 34.18
CA MET A 189 1.44 -19.57 34.38
C MET A 189 0.94 -20.63 33.39
N GLN A 190 -0.36 -20.64 33.10
CA GLN A 190 -0.92 -21.56 32.10
C GLN A 190 -0.43 -21.24 30.69
N ILE A 191 -0.32 -19.94 30.32
CA ILE A 191 0.23 -19.50 29.03
C ILE A 191 1.70 -19.93 28.92
N ILE A 192 2.51 -19.61 29.94
CA ILE A 192 3.93 -19.95 29.98
C ILE A 192 4.13 -21.46 29.90
N HIS A 193 3.34 -22.25 30.65
CA HIS A 193 3.41 -23.70 30.59
C HIS A 193 3.09 -24.23 29.17
N ARG A 194 2.07 -23.74 28.50
CA ARG A 194 1.74 -24.12 27.10
C ARG A 194 2.86 -23.74 26.13
N LEU A 195 3.44 -22.56 26.28
CA LEU A 195 4.58 -22.12 25.45
C LEU A 195 5.81 -23.01 25.70
N SER A 196 6.09 -23.38 26.97
CA SER A 196 7.19 -24.29 27.31
C SER A 196 6.98 -25.67 26.70
N LEU A 197 5.76 -26.22 26.74
CA LEU A 197 5.47 -27.50 26.09
C LEU A 197 5.66 -27.42 24.56
N ALA A 198 5.24 -26.33 23.94
CA ALA A 198 5.44 -26.12 22.50
C ALA A 198 6.96 -26.07 22.15
N THR A 199 7.78 -25.39 22.96
CA THR A 199 9.22 -25.33 22.72
C THR A 199 9.95 -26.65 23.00
N MET A 200 9.39 -27.53 23.82
CA MET A 200 9.95 -28.85 24.09
C MET A 200 9.71 -29.87 22.98
N SER A 201 8.64 -29.73 22.22
CA SER A 201 8.33 -30.60 21.09
C SER A 201 9.21 -30.26 19.88
N ALA A 202 10.01 -31.22 19.42
CA ALA A 202 10.80 -31.06 18.20
C ALA A 202 9.90 -30.88 16.95
N GLU A 203 8.75 -31.55 16.93
CA GLU A 203 7.78 -31.48 15.84
C GLU A 203 7.16 -30.07 15.76
N VAL A 204 6.69 -29.53 16.89
CA VAL A 204 6.11 -28.18 16.94
C VAL A 204 7.15 -27.11 16.55
N ARG A 205 8.41 -27.26 17.00
CA ARG A 205 9.48 -26.33 16.59
C ARG A 205 9.77 -26.40 15.10
N GLN A 206 9.74 -27.61 14.52
CA GLN A 206 9.93 -27.77 13.08
C GLN A 206 8.76 -27.15 12.30
N GLU A 207 7.53 -27.38 12.72
CA GLU A 207 6.34 -26.75 12.12
C GLU A 207 6.40 -25.23 12.19
N MET A 208 6.81 -24.66 13.32
CA MET A 208 6.99 -23.20 13.48
C MET A 208 8.08 -22.65 12.57
N ASN A 209 9.19 -23.36 12.41
CA ASN A 209 10.27 -22.95 11.50
C ASN A 209 9.83 -22.99 10.04
N ASP A 210 9.17 -24.08 9.63
CA ASP A 210 8.67 -24.25 8.27
C ASP A 210 7.62 -23.16 7.93
N GLU A 211 6.80 -22.80 8.91
CA GLU A 211 5.85 -21.69 8.78
C GLU A 211 6.56 -20.33 8.65
N ASP A 212 7.53 -20.04 9.51
CA ASP A 212 8.29 -18.78 9.45
C ASP A 212 9.08 -18.66 8.14
N GLU A 213 9.70 -19.73 7.64
CA GLU A 213 10.37 -19.76 6.33
C GLU A 213 9.38 -19.51 5.18
N PHE A 214 8.21 -20.14 5.21
CA PHE A 214 7.19 -19.96 4.20
C PHE A 214 6.69 -18.52 4.14
N PHE A 215 6.40 -17.93 5.30
CA PHE A 215 5.97 -16.53 5.38
C PHE A 215 7.08 -15.57 4.96
N ALA A 216 8.32 -15.80 5.37
CA ALA A 216 9.45 -14.97 4.95
C ALA A 216 9.62 -14.94 3.43
N VAL A 217 9.41 -16.07 2.74
CA VAL A 217 9.46 -16.15 1.27
C VAL A 217 8.31 -15.36 0.64
N ILE A 218 7.09 -15.50 1.15
CA ILE A 218 5.93 -14.76 0.65
C ILE A 218 6.12 -13.25 0.87
N GLU A 219 6.53 -12.86 2.06
CA GLU A 219 6.77 -11.46 2.42
C GLU A 219 7.88 -10.83 1.55
N ALA A 220 8.98 -11.55 1.34
CA ALA A 220 10.06 -11.09 0.45
C ALA A 220 9.56 -10.90 -1.00
N ARG A 221 8.76 -11.85 -1.50
CA ARG A 221 8.16 -11.77 -2.83
C ARG A 221 7.19 -10.58 -2.97
N ASP A 222 6.30 -10.41 -2.01
CA ASP A 222 5.31 -9.32 -2.03
C ASP A 222 6.01 -7.96 -1.95
N THR A 223 7.05 -7.84 -1.11
CA THR A 223 7.93 -6.67 -1.05
C THR A 223 8.59 -6.37 -2.38
N GLN A 224 9.12 -7.40 -3.06
CA GLN A 224 9.73 -7.25 -4.38
C GLN A 224 8.71 -6.78 -5.42
N VAL A 225 7.52 -7.36 -5.43
CA VAL A 225 6.42 -6.96 -6.33
C VAL A 225 6.02 -5.49 -6.10
N MET A 226 5.93 -5.05 -4.85
CA MET A 226 5.62 -3.64 -4.53
C MET A 226 6.70 -2.69 -5.03
N LYS A 227 7.98 -3.01 -4.81
CA LYS A 227 9.11 -2.22 -5.32
C LYS A 227 9.10 -2.14 -6.85
N GLN A 228 8.85 -3.26 -7.53
CA GLN A 228 8.75 -3.28 -8.98
C GLN A 228 7.57 -2.44 -9.49
N LYS A 229 6.40 -2.52 -8.86
CA LYS A 229 5.24 -1.69 -9.23
C LYS A 229 5.54 -0.20 -9.09
N LYS A 230 6.24 0.20 -8.03
CA LYS A 230 6.66 1.59 -7.84
C LYS A 230 7.59 2.06 -8.97
N ILE A 231 8.61 1.25 -9.31
CA ILE A 231 9.54 1.55 -10.41
C ILE A 231 8.79 1.66 -11.75
N ILE A 232 7.85 0.73 -12.01
CA ILE A 232 7.04 0.77 -13.24
C ILE A 232 6.21 2.06 -13.30
N SER A 233 5.60 2.48 -12.19
CA SER A 233 4.85 3.74 -12.13
C SER A 233 5.74 4.95 -12.43
N GLU A 234 6.91 5.03 -11.80
CA GLU A 234 7.89 6.11 -12.04
C GLU A 234 8.42 6.13 -13.49
N GLN A 235 8.60 4.97 -14.09
CA GLN A 235 8.98 4.85 -15.51
C GLN A 235 7.85 5.29 -16.43
N GLN A 236 6.61 4.94 -16.12
CA GLN A 236 5.44 5.34 -16.90
C GLN A 236 5.25 6.87 -16.90
N ASP A 237 5.46 7.51 -15.76
CA ASP A 237 5.41 8.97 -15.64
C ASP A 237 6.50 9.64 -16.51
N LYS A 238 7.72 9.11 -16.50
CA LYS A 238 8.81 9.58 -17.37
C LYS A 238 8.53 9.39 -18.85
N ILE A 239 7.95 8.26 -19.23
CA ILE A 239 7.52 8.00 -20.61
C ILE A 239 6.48 9.02 -21.04
N THR A 240 5.49 9.30 -20.20
CA THR A 240 4.45 10.29 -20.48
C THR A 240 5.05 11.70 -20.66
N GLU A 241 5.99 12.10 -19.81
CA GLU A 241 6.70 13.38 -19.95
C GLU A 241 7.51 13.45 -21.25
N GLN A 242 8.25 12.39 -21.58
CA GLN A 242 9.01 12.33 -22.85
C GLN A 242 8.10 12.40 -24.07
N GLN A 243 6.95 11.72 -24.04
CA GLN A 243 5.96 11.75 -25.11
C GLN A 243 5.43 13.18 -25.33
N GLY A 244 5.18 13.91 -24.25
CA GLY A 244 4.79 15.32 -24.30
C GLY A 244 5.86 16.19 -25.00
N LYS A 245 7.14 16.02 -24.64
CA LYS A 245 8.26 16.74 -25.28
C LYS A 245 8.39 16.41 -26.77
N ILE A 246 8.22 15.14 -27.14
CA ILE A 246 8.25 14.71 -28.56
C ILE A 246 7.12 15.37 -29.33
N THR A 247 5.90 15.39 -28.77
CA THR A 247 4.75 16.05 -29.42
C THR A 247 4.99 17.55 -29.63
N GLU A 248 5.57 18.24 -28.63
CA GLU A 248 5.92 19.65 -28.75
C GLU A 248 6.98 19.90 -29.84
N GLN A 249 8.01 19.06 -29.88
CA GLN A 249 9.05 19.15 -30.93
C GLN A 249 8.49 18.90 -32.31
N GLN A 250 7.59 17.93 -32.45
CA GLN A 250 6.90 17.63 -33.71
C GLN A 250 6.09 18.84 -34.21
N GLY A 251 5.40 19.52 -33.29
CA GLY A 251 4.68 20.75 -33.61
C GLY A 251 5.60 21.85 -34.14
N LYS A 252 6.76 22.06 -33.50
CA LYS A 252 7.79 23.04 -33.96
C LYS A 252 8.35 22.69 -35.35
N ILE A 253 8.57 21.41 -35.60
CA ILE A 253 9.05 20.94 -36.93
C ILE A 253 7.99 21.23 -37.99
N THR A 254 6.72 20.95 -37.74
CA THR A 254 5.62 21.23 -38.65
C THR A 254 5.54 22.73 -38.97
N GLU A 255 5.61 23.58 -37.94
CA GLU A 255 5.59 25.05 -38.14
C GLU A 255 6.79 25.53 -38.98
N GLN A 256 7.96 24.97 -38.78
CA GLN A 256 9.14 25.31 -39.60
C GLN A 256 8.99 24.83 -41.03
N GLN A 257 8.41 23.68 -41.27
CA GLN A 257 8.12 23.16 -42.63
C GLN A 257 7.12 24.08 -43.37
N ASP A 258 6.09 24.52 -42.68
CA ASP A 258 5.10 25.47 -43.27
C ASP A 258 5.76 26.77 -43.65
N ARG A 259 6.62 27.36 -42.80
CA ARG A 259 7.40 28.57 -43.10
C ARG A 259 8.34 28.41 -44.31
N ILE A 260 9.00 27.22 -44.39
CA ILE A 260 9.87 26.92 -45.54
C ILE A 260 9.02 26.85 -46.82
N SER A 261 7.85 26.21 -46.76
CA SER A 261 6.94 26.13 -47.91
C SER A 261 6.49 27.51 -48.37
N GLU A 262 6.07 28.40 -47.45
CA GLU A 262 5.68 29.79 -47.77
C GLU A 262 6.85 30.58 -48.37
N GLN A 263 8.06 30.41 -47.87
CA GLN A 263 9.24 31.05 -48.43
C GLN A 263 9.54 30.56 -49.85
N GLN A 264 9.39 29.25 -50.09
CA GLN A 264 9.62 28.64 -51.38
C GLN A 264 8.58 29.17 -52.41
N ASP A 265 7.34 29.31 -52.02
CA ASP A 265 6.25 29.88 -52.85
C ASP A 265 6.57 31.33 -53.21
N ARG A 266 7.00 32.15 -52.26
CA ARG A 266 7.43 33.57 -52.50
C ARG A 266 8.61 33.64 -53.46
N ILE A 267 9.63 32.79 -53.29
CA ILE A 267 10.78 32.72 -54.19
C ILE A 267 10.33 32.34 -55.59
N THR A 268 9.42 31.40 -55.73
CA THR A 268 8.88 30.96 -57.00
C THR A 268 8.11 32.09 -57.70
N GLU A 269 7.27 32.84 -56.96
CA GLU A 269 6.54 33.99 -57.45
C GLU A 269 7.50 35.13 -57.90
N GLN A 270 8.51 35.47 -57.07
CA GLN A 270 9.49 36.46 -57.42
C GLN A 270 10.31 36.10 -58.66
N ASN A 271 10.67 34.85 -58.82
CA ASN A 271 11.38 34.37 -60.01
C ASN A 271 10.49 34.46 -61.27
N ALA A 272 9.20 34.18 -61.14
CA ALA A 272 8.21 34.34 -62.24
C ALA A 272 8.07 35.83 -62.65
N GLN A 273 8.00 36.74 -61.64
CA GLN A 273 7.97 38.20 -61.89
C GLN A 273 9.24 38.69 -62.59
N ILE A 274 10.41 38.27 -62.10
CA ILE A 274 11.71 38.61 -62.70
C ILE A 274 11.77 38.08 -64.16
N LYS A 275 11.34 36.87 -64.42
CA LYS A 275 11.27 36.30 -65.76
C LYS A 275 10.33 37.10 -66.68
N ALA A 276 9.14 37.44 -66.21
CA ALA A 276 8.17 38.26 -66.96
C ALA A 276 8.75 39.65 -67.29
N MET A 277 9.43 40.28 -66.31
CA MET A 277 10.09 41.58 -66.52
C MET A 277 11.25 41.45 -67.55
N ALA A 278 12.11 40.48 -67.46
CA ALA A 278 13.18 40.23 -68.42
C ALA A 278 12.62 40.02 -69.85
N GLN A 279 11.53 39.23 -70.01
CA GLN A 279 10.87 39.04 -71.29
C GLN A 279 10.26 40.31 -71.84
N ALA A 280 9.64 41.14 -71.03
CA ALA A 280 9.12 42.45 -71.44
C ALA A 280 10.20 43.44 -71.92
N MET A 281 11.33 43.46 -71.17
CA MET A 281 12.49 44.28 -71.55
C MET A 281 13.08 43.84 -72.90
N LEU A 282 13.25 42.52 -73.07
CA LEU A 282 13.74 41.99 -74.35
C LEU A 282 12.81 42.36 -75.53
N LYS A 283 11.50 42.21 -75.30
CA LYS A 283 10.49 42.57 -76.33
C LYS A 283 10.51 44.05 -76.69
N ASN A 284 10.90 44.92 -75.78
CA ASN A 284 11.10 46.33 -75.96
C ASN A 284 12.47 46.72 -76.55
N GLY A 285 13.29 45.75 -76.97
CA GLY A 285 14.56 45.99 -77.65
C GLY A 285 15.74 46.24 -76.72
N VAL A 286 15.60 45.96 -75.42
CA VAL A 286 16.70 46.12 -74.46
C VAL A 286 17.68 44.92 -74.63
N SER A 287 19.00 45.21 -74.69
CA SER A 287 20.01 44.17 -74.86
C SER A 287 20.11 43.23 -73.63
N ILE A 288 20.48 41.96 -73.84
CA ILE A 288 20.58 40.94 -72.80
C ILE A 288 21.58 41.36 -71.73
N ASP A 289 22.63 42.08 -72.05
CA ASP A 289 23.63 42.61 -71.12
C ASP A 289 23.03 43.61 -70.11
N ILE A 290 22.16 44.52 -70.62
CA ILE A 290 21.45 45.50 -69.77
C ILE A 290 20.43 44.80 -68.90
N ILE A 291 19.72 43.79 -69.43
CA ILE A 291 18.75 42.99 -68.68
C ILE A 291 19.47 42.26 -67.54
N ALA A 292 20.63 41.62 -67.83
CA ALA A 292 21.41 40.92 -66.85
C ALA A 292 21.86 41.81 -65.69
N GLN A 293 22.32 43.02 -66.01
CA GLN A 293 22.69 44.04 -65.00
C GLN A 293 21.48 44.51 -64.20
N THR A 294 20.31 44.69 -64.80
CA THR A 294 19.11 45.21 -64.15
C THR A 294 18.56 44.23 -63.14
N ILE A 295 18.56 42.93 -63.48
CA ILE A 295 18.03 41.90 -62.57
C ILE A 295 19.12 41.23 -61.73
N ASN A 296 20.34 41.72 -61.79
CA ASN A 296 21.52 41.26 -61.07
C ASN A 296 21.78 39.74 -61.23
N LYS A 297 21.74 39.28 -62.51
CA LYS A 297 22.01 37.88 -62.89
C LYS A 297 23.06 37.87 -63.99
N SER A 298 23.68 36.70 -64.17
CA SER A 298 24.62 36.51 -65.29
C SER A 298 23.90 36.47 -66.66
N ILE A 299 24.62 36.82 -67.73
CA ILE A 299 24.10 36.73 -69.10
C ILE A 299 23.59 35.34 -69.43
N GLU A 300 24.31 34.31 -68.94
CA GLU A 300 23.93 32.91 -69.11
C GLU A 300 22.65 32.53 -68.40
N GLU A 301 22.46 33.01 -67.14
CA GLU A 301 21.22 32.80 -66.40
C GLU A 301 20.05 33.49 -67.08
N VAL A 302 20.25 34.72 -67.58
CA VAL A 302 19.18 35.43 -68.32
C VAL A 302 18.76 34.70 -69.59
N LYS A 303 19.75 34.17 -70.35
CA LYS A 303 19.48 33.33 -71.54
C LYS A 303 18.71 32.06 -71.18
N ALA A 304 19.05 31.46 -70.04
CA ALA A 304 18.35 30.23 -69.59
C ALA A 304 16.93 30.51 -69.10
N MET A 305 16.62 31.73 -68.64
CA MET A 305 15.30 32.13 -68.16
C MET A 305 14.36 32.53 -69.27
N LEU A 306 14.85 33.13 -70.31
CA LEU A 306 14.09 33.61 -71.45
C LEU A 306 13.63 32.46 -72.38
#